data_7a820d5f1155c39ee18d6400a3c05009
#
_entry.id   7a820d5f1155c39ee18d6400a3c05009
#
_cell.length_a   1.000
_cell.length_b   1.000
_cell.length_c   1.000
_cell.angle_alpha   90.00
_cell.angle_beta   90.00
_cell.angle_gamma   90.00
#
_symmetry.space_group_name_H-M   'P 1'
#
loop_
_entity.id
_entity.type
_entity.pdbx_description
1 polymer ?
#
loop_
_entity_poly.entity_id
_entity_poly.type
_entity_poly.pdbx_seq_one_letter_code
_entity_poly.pdbx_strand_id
1 'polypeptide(L)'
;AKKINELGADYLDAPVSGGEVGAKAASLTIMVGGPDAAFERVKPLFELMGKNITLVGGNGDGQTCKVANQIIVALNIAAVGEALLFASKAGADPAKVRQALMGGFASSRILEVHGERMIKRTFNPGFRIGLHQKDLGLALAGARTLGVALPQTAGAAQLMQVCSANGMQDLDHSALVRALELMANHEVAKA
;
A
#
# COMPACT_ATOMS: atom_id res chain seq x y z
N ALA A 1 -0.16 13.75 -20.04
CA ALA A 1 1.13 13.94 -20.69
C ALA A 1 0.97 14.34 -22.16
N LYS A 2 0.34 13.50 -23.01
CA LYS A 2 0.25 13.74 -24.46
C LYS A 2 -0.20 15.18 -24.81
N LYS A 3 -1.30 15.66 -24.22
CA LYS A 3 -1.82 17.02 -24.47
C LYS A 3 -0.87 18.13 -24.05
N ILE A 4 -0.08 17.92 -23.01
CA ILE A 4 0.91 18.90 -22.51
C ILE A 4 2.11 18.90 -23.44
N ASN A 5 2.59 17.75 -23.84
CA ASN A 5 3.73 17.61 -24.74
C ASN A 5 3.43 18.21 -26.13
N GLU A 6 2.18 18.11 -26.64
CA GLU A 6 1.73 18.76 -27.89
C GLU A 6 1.81 20.30 -27.84
N LEU A 7 1.81 20.89 -26.63
CA LEU A 7 1.99 22.33 -26.40
C LEU A 7 3.47 22.73 -26.27
N GLY A 8 4.41 21.80 -26.47
CA GLY A 8 5.85 22.06 -26.34
C GLY A 8 6.35 22.14 -24.90
N ALA A 9 5.56 21.65 -23.93
CA ALA A 9 5.94 21.59 -22.54
C ALA A 9 6.18 20.13 -22.09
N ASP A 10 7.06 19.91 -21.12
CA ASP A 10 7.29 18.61 -20.52
C ASP A 10 6.28 18.31 -19.42
N TYR A 11 5.96 17.05 -19.26
CA TYR A 11 5.10 16.53 -18.20
C TYR A 11 5.83 15.42 -17.44
N LEU A 12 5.73 15.42 -16.12
CA LEU A 12 6.18 14.33 -15.26
C LEU A 12 5.01 13.85 -14.39
N ASP A 13 4.80 12.55 -14.32
CA ASP A 13 3.97 11.93 -13.30
C ASP A 13 4.87 11.46 -12.16
N ALA A 14 4.56 11.89 -10.94
CA ALA A 14 5.43 11.66 -9.79
C ALA A 14 4.64 11.26 -8.53
N PRO A 15 3.93 10.12 -8.56
CA PRO A 15 3.25 9.61 -7.38
C PRO A 15 4.25 9.23 -6.28
N VAL A 16 3.73 9.23 -5.04
CA VAL A 16 4.56 9.06 -3.86
C VAL A 16 4.11 7.88 -2.98
N SER A 17 5.05 7.39 -2.17
CA SER A 17 4.81 6.45 -1.07
C SER A 17 5.50 6.98 0.19
N GLY A 18 4.89 6.71 1.37
CA GLY A 18 5.40 7.18 2.67
C GLY A 18 4.31 7.82 3.55
N GLY A 19 3.13 8.09 2.97
CA GLY A 19 1.99 8.67 3.69
C GLY A 19 2.29 10.03 4.31
N GLU A 20 1.46 10.44 5.26
CA GLU A 20 1.60 11.72 5.96
C GLU A 20 2.93 11.83 6.74
N VAL A 21 3.37 10.72 7.35
CA VAL A 21 4.64 10.68 8.10
C VAL A 21 5.83 10.95 7.18
N GLY A 22 5.86 10.29 6.02
CA GLY A 22 6.91 10.52 5.02
C GLY A 22 6.89 11.94 4.45
N ALA A 23 5.71 12.51 4.23
CA ALA A 23 5.55 13.88 3.74
C ALA A 23 6.07 14.90 4.76
N LYS A 24 5.67 14.80 6.04
CA LYS A 24 6.13 15.68 7.12
C LYS A 24 7.65 15.61 7.35
N ALA A 25 8.22 14.42 7.19
CA ALA A 25 9.66 14.17 7.39
C ALA A 25 10.51 14.43 6.14
N ALA A 26 9.91 14.88 5.03
CA ALA A 26 10.58 14.99 3.74
C ALA A 26 11.35 13.70 3.34
N SER A 27 10.73 12.54 3.59
CA SER A 27 11.33 11.22 3.38
C SER A 27 10.50 10.33 2.45
N LEU A 28 9.71 10.95 1.57
CA LEU A 28 8.91 10.23 0.59
C LEU A 28 9.77 9.40 -0.36
N THR A 29 9.20 8.30 -0.83
CA THR A 29 9.63 7.63 -2.06
C THR A 29 8.83 8.23 -3.21
N ILE A 30 9.51 8.75 -4.23
CA ILE A 30 8.91 9.42 -5.39
C ILE A 30 9.20 8.58 -6.64
N MET A 31 8.16 8.15 -7.33
CA MET A 31 8.24 7.29 -8.51
C MET A 31 7.95 8.16 -9.74
N VAL A 32 8.98 8.55 -10.48
CA VAL A 32 8.83 9.55 -11.55
C VAL A 32 8.73 8.87 -12.91
N GLY A 33 7.79 9.32 -13.74
CA GLY A 33 7.69 8.97 -15.14
C GLY A 33 7.74 10.23 -16.02
N GLY A 34 8.57 10.19 -17.06
CA GLY A 34 8.69 11.26 -18.04
C GLY A 34 10.09 11.40 -18.65
N PRO A 35 10.36 12.48 -19.43
CA PRO A 35 11.65 12.69 -20.07
C PRO A 35 12.79 12.91 -19.07
N ASP A 36 13.95 12.27 -19.30
CA ASP A 36 15.18 12.42 -18.47
C ASP A 36 15.57 13.87 -18.24
N ALA A 37 15.61 14.69 -19.31
CA ALA A 37 15.99 16.09 -19.21
C ALA A 37 15.04 16.92 -18.33
N ALA A 38 13.74 16.62 -18.37
CA ALA A 38 12.76 17.26 -17.51
C ALA A 38 12.92 16.81 -16.06
N PHE A 39 13.18 15.51 -15.84
CA PHE A 39 13.44 14.96 -14.52
C PHE A 39 14.65 15.62 -13.86
N GLU A 40 15.80 15.70 -14.55
CA GLU A 40 17.01 16.30 -14.00
C GLU A 40 16.82 17.79 -13.63
N ARG A 41 16.03 18.55 -14.43
CA ARG A 41 15.71 19.95 -14.10
C ARG A 41 14.92 20.11 -12.81
N VAL A 42 14.00 19.18 -12.49
CA VAL A 42 13.11 19.30 -11.32
C VAL A 42 13.55 18.44 -10.15
N LYS A 43 14.53 17.57 -10.32
CA LYS A 43 15.06 16.69 -9.27
C LYS A 43 15.41 17.41 -7.97
N PRO A 44 16.03 18.62 -7.99
CA PRO A 44 16.28 19.37 -6.76
C PRO A 44 15.02 19.71 -5.96
N LEU A 45 13.85 19.84 -6.63
CA LEU A 45 12.57 20.05 -5.95
C LEU A 45 12.07 18.75 -5.31
N PHE A 46 12.26 17.61 -5.96
CA PHE A 46 11.92 16.31 -5.37
C PHE A 46 12.78 15.99 -4.15
N GLU A 47 14.05 16.38 -4.15
CA GLU A 47 14.97 16.19 -3.02
C GLU A 47 14.55 16.94 -1.75
N LEU A 48 13.76 18.01 -1.88
CA LEU A 48 13.15 18.71 -0.74
C LEU A 48 11.96 17.94 -0.13
N MET A 49 11.39 16.98 -0.84
CA MET A 49 10.18 16.26 -0.43
C MET A 49 10.42 14.79 -0.10
N GLY A 50 11.47 14.19 -0.67
CA GLY A 50 11.72 12.76 -0.56
C GLY A 50 13.19 12.39 -0.54
N LYS A 51 13.48 11.16 -0.10
CA LYS A 51 14.83 10.60 -0.05
C LYS A 51 15.10 9.56 -1.14
N ASN A 52 14.06 8.86 -1.57
CA ASN A 52 14.15 7.82 -2.60
C ASN A 52 13.42 8.33 -3.84
N ILE A 53 14.18 8.83 -4.80
CA ILE A 53 13.62 9.42 -6.02
C ILE A 53 14.13 8.59 -7.19
N THR A 54 13.21 7.99 -7.93
CA THR A 54 13.55 7.09 -9.04
C THR A 54 12.79 7.51 -10.29
N LEU A 55 13.52 7.80 -11.36
CA LEU A 55 12.95 7.86 -12.70
C LEU A 55 12.70 6.43 -13.17
N VAL A 56 11.43 6.04 -13.26
CA VAL A 56 11.01 4.68 -13.56
C VAL A 56 11.00 4.43 -15.08
N GLY A 57 10.70 5.46 -15.84
CA GLY A 57 10.60 5.39 -17.31
C GLY A 57 9.89 6.60 -17.89
N GLY A 58 9.19 6.42 -19.01
CA GLY A 58 8.47 7.49 -19.70
C GLY A 58 7.21 7.98 -18.98
N ASN A 59 6.47 8.88 -19.62
CA ASN A 59 5.22 9.38 -19.08
C ASN A 59 4.22 8.24 -18.80
N GLY A 60 3.71 8.19 -17.57
CA GLY A 60 2.78 7.17 -17.08
C GLY A 60 3.46 6.03 -16.30
N ASP A 61 4.77 5.81 -16.43
CA ASP A 61 5.48 4.73 -15.74
C ASP A 61 5.57 4.94 -14.23
N GLY A 62 5.62 6.20 -13.77
CA GLY A 62 5.48 6.54 -12.35
C GLY A 62 4.15 6.08 -11.77
N GLN A 63 3.03 6.34 -12.47
CA GLN A 63 1.70 5.87 -12.07
C GLN A 63 1.59 4.35 -12.11
N THR A 64 2.17 3.71 -13.12
CA THR A 64 2.24 2.23 -13.23
C THR A 64 3.00 1.65 -12.03
N CYS A 65 4.14 2.23 -11.68
CA CYS A 65 4.91 1.85 -10.49
C CYS A 65 4.09 2.03 -9.21
N LYS A 66 3.34 3.12 -9.10
CA LYS A 66 2.45 3.34 -7.93
C LYS A 66 1.35 2.29 -7.84
N VAL A 67 0.74 1.89 -8.93
CA VAL A 67 -0.26 0.80 -8.95
C VAL A 67 0.39 -0.50 -8.46
N ALA A 68 1.57 -0.86 -8.95
CA ALA A 68 2.31 -2.03 -8.49
C ALA A 68 2.63 -1.96 -6.98
N ASN A 69 3.06 -0.78 -6.48
CA ASN A 69 3.26 -0.56 -5.05
C ASN A 69 1.97 -0.85 -4.24
N GLN A 70 0.82 -0.35 -4.69
CA GLN A 70 -0.44 -0.54 -3.96
C GLN A 70 -0.90 -2.00 -3.96
N ILE A 71 -0.65 -2.75 -5.01
CA ILE A 71 -0.85 -4.20 -5.07
C ILE A 71 -0.01 -4.87 -3.98
N ILE A 72 1.30 -4.65 -3.97
CA ILE A 72 2.23 -5.27 -3.01
C ILE A 72 1.83 -4.92 -1.56
N VAL A 73 1.50 -3.66 -1.30
CA VAL A 73 1.09 -3.21 0.05
C VAL A 73 -0.18 -3.92 0.50
N ALA A 74 -1.22 -3.99 -0.34
CA ALA A 74 -2.47 -4.65 -0.01
C ALA A 74 -2.29 -6.15 0.28
N LEU A 75 -1.53 -6.84 -0.58
CA LEU A 75 -1.28 -8.27 -0.43
C LEU A 75 -0.44 -8.57 0.82
N ASN A 76 0.55 -7.73 1.13
CA ASN A 76 1.31 -7.88 2.36
C ASN A 76 0.43 -7.66 3.60
N ILE A 77 -0.47 -6.67 3.59
CA ILE A 77 -1.40 -6.45 4.71
C ILE A 77 -2.31 -7.67 4.90
N ALA A 78 -2.85 -8.22 3.82
CA ALA A 78 -3.68 -9.42 3.88
C ALA A 78 -2.89 -10.62 4.42
N ALA A 79 -1.70 -10.88 3.89
CA ALA A 79 -0.84 -11.99 4.31
C ALA A 79 -0.43 -11.88 5.80
N VAL A 80 -0.06 -10.69 6.26
CA VAL A 80 0.27 -10.43 7.68
C VAL A 80 -0.96 -10.63 8.55
N GLY A 81 -2.13 -10.16 8.12
CA GLY A 81 -3.40 -10.37 8.82
C GLY A 81 -3.74 -11.85 8.98
N GLU A 82 -3.69 -12.63 7.90
CA GLU A 82 -3.93 -14.07 7.91
C GLU A 82 -2.92 -14.81 8.82
N ALA A 83 -1.64 -14.50 8.70
CA ALA A 83 -0.61 -15.15 9.49
C ALA A 83 -0.77 -14.91 11.00
N LEU A 84 -1.03 -13.66 11.41
CA LEU A 84 -1.23 -13.31 12.81
C LEU A 84 -2.54 -13.89 13.36
N LEU A 85 -3.61 -13.89 12.56
CA LEU A 85 -4.90 -14.49 12.93
C LEU A 85 -4.76 -16.01 13.11
N PHE A 86 -4.09 -16.69 12.16
CA PHE A 86 -3.83 -18.13 12.26
C PHE A 86 -3.03 -18.45 13.53
N ALA A 87 -1.93 -17.73 13.77
CA ALA A 87 -1.09 -17.95 14.93
C ALA A 87 -1.85 -17.73 16.25
N SER A 88 -2.62 -16.65 16.35
CA SER A 88 -3.45 -16.35 17.52
C SER A 88 -4.51 -17.43 17.75
N LYS A 89 -5.21 -17.87 16.70
CA LYS A 89 -6.23 -18.93 16.81
C LYS A 89 -5.64 -20.27 17.21
N ALA A 90 -4.39 -20.55 16.82
CA ALA A 90 -3.62 -21.72 17.26
C ALA A 90 -3.09 -21.62 18.70
N GLY A 91 -3.30 -20.48 19.39
CA GLY A 91 -2.89 -20.27 20.79
C GLY A 91 -1.50 -19.65 20.95
N ALA A 92 -0.83 -19.27 19.86
CA ALA A 92 0.45 -18.58 19.94
C ALA A 92 0.25 -17.08 20.22
N ASP A 93 1.19 -16.48 20.95
CA ASP A 93 1.21 -15.04 21.18
C ASP A 93 1.56 -14.28 19.89
N PRO A 94 0.66 -13.50 19.31
CA PRO A 94 0.89 -12.83 18.03
C PRO A 94 2.04 -11.81 18.08
N ALA A 95 2.33 -11.23 19.24
CA ALA A 95 3.45 -10.29 19.39
C ALA A 95 4.80 -11.03 19.30
N LYS A 96 4.91 -12.20 19.93
CA LYS A 96 6.11 -13.05 19.85
C LYS A 96 6.27 -13.65 18.45
N VAL A 97 5.18 -14.06 17.83
CA VAL A 97 5.19 -14.55 16.44
C VAL A 97 5.68 -13.44 15.49
N ARG A 98 5.11 -12.24 15.58
CA ARG A 98 5.59 -11.08 14.79
C ARG A 98 7.08 -10.83 15.01
N GLN A 99 7.55 -10.82 16.27
CA GLN A 99 8.95 -10.62 16.60
C GLN A 99 9.85 -11.67 15.93
N ALA A 100 9.48 -12.93 15.99
CA ALA A 100 10.24 -14.01 15.36
C ALA A 100 10.30 -13.87 13.83
N LEU A 101 9.17 -13.55 13.19
CA LEU A 101 9.08 -13.40 11.73
C LEU A 101 9.86 -12.20 11.20
N MET A 102 10.06 -11.15 12.02
CA MET A 102 10.87 -9.98 11.64
C MET A 102 12.34 -10.32 11.36
N GLY A 103 12.86 -11.42 11.86
CA GLY A 103 14.24 -11.85 11.65
C GLY A 103 14.47 -12.69 10.39
N GLY A 104 13.42 -13.06 9.65
CA GLY A 104 13.50 -13.98 8.51
C GLY A 104 12.98 -13.39 7.20
N PHE A 105 12.84 -14.24 6.19
CA PHE A 105 12.34 -13.87 4.86
C PHE A 105 10.90 -13.34 4.84
N ALA A 106 10.11 -13.61 5.88
CA ALA A 106 8.77 -13.05 6.04
C ALA A 106 8.79 -11.57 6.47
N SER A 107 9.96 -11.02 6.78
CA SER A 107 10.10 -9.63 7.20
C SER A 107 9.66 -8.66 6.10
N SER A 108 8.93 -7.64 6.52
CA SER A 108 8.52 -6.54 5.63
C SER A 108 8.22 -5.29 6.47
N ARG A 109 8.25 -4.12 5.84
CA ARG A 109 7.79 -2.89 6.49
C ARG A 109 6.33 -2.99 6.91
N ILE A 110 5.53 -3.77 6.21
CA ILE A 110 4.13 -4.04 6.56
C ILE A 110 4.03 -4.89 7.84
N LEU A 111 4.78 -5.97 7.94
CA LEU A 111 4.83 -6.78 9.16
C LEU A 111 5.30 -5.95 10.37
N GLU A 112 6.30 -5.07 10.14
CA GLU A 112 6.83 -4.19 11.18
C GLU A 112 5.78 -3.18 11.67
N VAL A 113 5.17 -2.42 10.78
CA VAL A 113 4.30 -1.29 11.15
C VAL A 113 2.84 -1.74 11.30
N HIS A 114 2.30 -2.43 10.31
CA HIS A 114 0.88 -2.79 10.30
C HIS A 114 0.59 -4.04 11.12
N GLY A 115 1.53 -4.99 11.20
CA GLY A 115 1.44 -6.11 12.14
C GLY A 115 1.35 -5.64 13.60
N GLU A 116 2.11 -4.61 13.96
CA GLU A 116 2.01 -3.99 15.29
C GLU A 116 0.65 -3.32 15.52
N ARG A 117 0.14 -2.58 14.53
CA ARG A 117 -1.20 -1.96 14.60
C ARG A 117 -2.31 -2.99 14.78
N MET A 118 -2.24 -4.11 14.06
CA MET A 118 -3.20 -5.21 14.18
C MET A 118 -3.22 -5.79 15.60
N ILE A 119 -2.04 -6.00 16.21
CA ILE A 119 -1.89 -6.52 17.56
C ILE A 119 -2.35 -5.50 18.61
N LYS A 120 -1.96 -4.24 18.47
CA LYS A 120 -2.33 -3.15 19.39
C LYS A 120 -3.75 -2.59 19.16
N ARG A 121 -4.45 -3.06 18.16
CA ARG A 121 -5.80 -2.58 17.78
C ARG A 121 -5.85 -1.08 17.47
N THR A 122 -4.76 -0.51 16.94
CA THR A 122 -4.62 0.93 16.67
C THR A 122 -4.84 1.23 15.18
N PHE A 123 -6.07 1.50 14.78
CA PHE A 123 -6.48 1.69 13.39
C PHE A 123 -6.74 3.16 13.00
N ASN A 124 -6.15 4.12 13.72
CA ASN A 124 -6.15 5.52 13.31
C ASN A 124 -5.45 5.64 11.94
N PRO A 125 -6.08 6.28 10.93
CA PRO A 125 -5.63 6.16 9.56
C PRO A 125 -4.32 6.91 9.28
N GLY A 126 -3.29 6.17 8.89
CA GLY A 126 -2.18 6.70 8.08
C GLY A 126 -2.53 6.66 6.59
N PHE A 127 -3.30 5.63 6.18
CA PHE A 127 -3.90 5.51 4.86
C PHE A 127 -5.20 4.71 4.96
N ARG A 128 -6.32 5.33 4.54
CA ARG A 128 -7.66 4.76 4.74
C ARG A 128 -7.95 3.58 3.83
N ILE A 129 -8.76 2.62 4.30
CA ILE A 129 -9.29 1.50 3.51
C ILE A 129 -9.95 2.01 2.23
N GLY A 130 -10.84 3.01 2.29
CA GLY A 130 -11.54 3.54 1.12
C GLY A 130 -10.60 4.08 0.03
N LEU A 131 -9.47 4.69 0.41
CA LEU A 131 -8.46 5.14 -0.54
C LEU A 131 -7.72 3.95 -1.17
N HIS A 132 -7.40 2.93 -0.38
CA HIS A 132 -6.73 1.74 -0.90
C HIS A 132 -7.65 0.91 -1.80
N GLN A 133 -8.96 0.84 -1.48
CA GLN A 133 -9.97 0.24 -2.37
C GLN A 133 -10.00 0.91 -3.74
N LYS A 134 -10.00 2.25 -3.77
CA LYS A 134 -9.90 3.00 -5.03
C LYS A 134 -8.65 2.60 -5.81
N ASP A 135 -7.50 2.49 -5.15
CA ASP A 135 -6.23 2.14 -5.79
C ASP A 135 -6.26 0.71 -6.36
N LEU A 136 -6.82 -0.27 -5.61
CA LEU A 136 -6.99 -1.64 -6.12
C LEU A 136 -8.03 -1.69 -7.26
N GLY A 137 -9.05 -0.85 -7.22
CA GLY A 137 -9.98 -0.69 -8.33
C GLY A 137 -9.29 -0.25 -9.62
N LEU A 138 -8.35 0.71 -9.53
CA LEU A 138 -7.51 1.12 -10.67
C LEU A 138 -6.62 -0.03 -11.16
N ALA A 139 -6.00 -0.79 -10.24
CA ALA A 139 -5.19 -1.94 -10.58
C ALA A 139 -5.97 -3.01 -11.34
N LEU A 140 -7.17 -3.38 -10.86
CA LEU A 140 -8.03 -4.39 -11.47
C LEU A 140 -8.59 -3.93 -12.82
N ALA A 141 -8.94 -2.64 -12.96
CA ALA A 141 -9.37 -2.08 -14.22
C ALA A 141 -8.24 -2.07 -15.26
N GLY A 142 -7.04 -1.65 -14.86
CA GLY A 142 -5.85 -1.69 -15.70
C GLY A 142 -5.49 -3.12 -16.12
N ALA A 143 -5.51 -4.06 -15.18
CA ALA A 143 -5.26 -5.48 -15.44
C ALA A 143 -6.22 -6.05 -16.49
N ARG A 144 -7.51 -5.69 -16.42
CA ARG A 144 -8.51 -6.09 -17.43
C ARG A 144 -8.17 -5.57 -18.80
N THR A 145 -7.76 -4.29 -18.91
CA THR A 145 -7.35 -3.68 -20.17
C THR A 145 -6.10 -4.32 -20.76
N LEU A 146 -5.17 -4.73 -19.91
CA LEU A 146 -3.90 -5.35 -20.29
C LEU A 146 -4.00 -6.87 -20.52
N GLY A 147 -5.14 -7.49 -20.19
CA GLY A 147 -5.30 -8.95 -20.27
C GLY A 147 -4.50 -9.70 -19.19
N VAL A 148 -4.20 -9.07 -18.05
CA VAL A 148 -3.45 -9.66 -16.94
C VAL A 148 -4.40 -10.09 -15.82
N ALA A 149 -4.26 -11.33 -15.32
CA ALA A 149 -5.01 -11.80 -14.16
C ALA A 149 -4.31 -11.40 -12.85
N LEU A 150 -5.07 -10.80 -11.92
CA LEU A 150 -4.59 -10.40 -10.58
C LEU A 150 -5.49 -11.04 -9.48
N PRO A 151 -5.49 -12.37 -9.32
CA PRO A 151 -6.42 -13.05 -8.41
C PRO A 151 -6.24 -12.65 -6.94
N GLN A 152 -5.00 -12.49 -6.48
CA GLN A 152 -4.73 -12.10 -5.09
C GLN A 152 -5.17 -10.65 -4.82
N THR A 153 -4.96 -9.75 -5.78
CA THR A 153 -5.42 -8.35 -5.69
C THR A 153 -6.95 -8.29 -5.62
N ALA A 154 -7.65 -9.12 -6.39
CA ALA A 154 -9.10 -9.24 -6.34
C ALA A 154 -9.56 -9.71 -4.95
N GLY A 155 -8.89 -10.72 -4.37
CA GLY A 155 -9.16 -11.20 -3.02
C GLY A 155 -8.97 -10.10 -1.96
N ALA A 156 -7.85 -9.40 -1.99
CA ALA A 156 -7.58 -8.29 -1.07
C ALA A 156 -8.62 -7.15 -1.21
N ALA A 157 -9.05 -6.83 -2.44
CA ALA A 157 -10.08 -5.84 -2.69
C ALA A 157 -11.44 -6.26 -2.08
N GLN A 158 -11.79 -7.56 -2.13
CA GLN A 158 -12.99 -8.09 -1.48
C GLN A 158 -12.91 -7.99 0.05
N LEU A 159 -11.76 -8.28 0.66
CA LEU A 159 -11.57 -8.11 2.11
C LEU A 159 -11.77 -6.64 2.53
N MET A 160 -11.23 -5.71 1.76
CA MET A 160 -11.47 -4.27 2.00
C MET A 160 -12.94 -3.90 1.81
N GLN A 161 -13.65 -4.53 0.86
CA GLN A 161 -15.08 -4.33 0.66
C GLN A 161 -15.90 -4.82 1.88
N VAL A 162 -15.52 -5.95 2.48
CA VAL A 162 -16.11 -6.42 3.75
C VAL A 162 -15.92 -5.37 4.84
N CYS A 163 -14.74 -4.80 4.97
CA CYS A 163 -14.49 -3.73 5.94
C CYS A 163 -15.39 -2.51 5.70
N SER A 164 -15.49 -2.06 4.45
CA SER A 164 -16.32 -0.88 4.10
C SER A 164 -17.81 -1.16 4.35
N ALA A 165 -18.31 -2.35 4.03
CA ALA A 165 -19.68 -2.75 4.30
C ALA A 165 -20.02 -2.79 5.80
N ASN A 166 -19.00 -2.93 6.65
CA ASN A 166 -19.13 -2.89 8.12
C ASN A 166 -18.71 -1.53 8.73
N GLY A 167 -18.74 -0.44 7.96
CA GLY A 167 -18.49 0.93 8.45
C GLY A 167 -17.02 1.25 8.75
N MET A 168 -16.06 0.44 8.28
CA MET A 168 -14.64 0.59 8.59
C MET A 168 -13.84 1.29 7.47
N GLN A 169 -14.50 1.89 6.48
CA GLN A 169 -13.85 2.50 5.32
C GLN A 169 -12.86 3.64 5.68
N ASP A 170 -13.11 4.31 6.80
CA ASP A 170 -12.29 5.43 7.29
C ASP A 170 -11.16 5.00 8.24
N LEU A 171 -11.09 3.72 8.59
CA LEU A 171 -9.98 3.18 9.36
C LEU A 171 -8.73 3.03 8.50
N ASP A 172 -7.58 2.92 9.17
CA ASP A 172 -6.31 2.56 8.52
C ASP A 172 -6.43 1.22 7.77
N HIS A 173 -5.78 1.11 6.62
CA HIS A 173 -5.87 -0.09 5.78
C HIS A 173 -5.34 -1.37 6.46
N SER A 174 -4.57 -1.26 7.55
CA SER A 174 -4.25 -2.40 8.40
C SER A 174 -5.48 -3.04 9.06
N ALA A 175 -6.59 -2.28 9.16
CA ALA A 175 -7.87 -2.81 9.64
C ALA A 175 -8.51 -3.83 8.67
N LEU A 176 -7.91 -4.12 7.50
CA LEU A 176 -8.29 -5.28 6.67
C LEU A 176 -8.33 -6.57 7.49
N VAL A 177 -7.47 -6.72 8.50
CA VAL A 177 -7.48 -7.86 9.43
C VAL A 177 -8.86 -8.07 10.07
N ARG A 178 -9.65 -7.01 10.29
CA ARG A 178 -11.01 -7.10 10.87
C ARG A 178 -11.96 -7.91 9.99
N ALA A 179 -11.82 -7.85 8.66
CA ALA A 179 -12.59 -8.71 7.76
C ALA A 179 -12.27 -10.20 7.99
N LEU A 180 -11.00 -10.53 8.15
CA LEU A 180 -10.53 -11.88 8.45
C LEU A 180 -11.03 -12.37 9.82
N GLU A 181 -10.96 -11.50 10.82
CA GLU A 181 -11.44 -11.76 12.20
C GLU A 181 -12.95 -12.04 12.23
N LEU A 182 -13.75 -11.27 11.49
CA LEU A 182 -15.19 -11.51 11.34
C LEU A 182 -15.46 -12.91 10.76
N MET A 183 -14.76 -13.29 9.69
CA MET A 183 -14.90 -14.60 9.06
C MET A 183 -14.48 -15.75 9.98
N ALA A 184 -13.45 -15.54 10.80
CA ALA A 184 -12.91 -16.54 11.71
C ALA A 184 -13.65 -16.60 13.06
N ASN A 185 -14.54 -15.64 13.35
CA ASN A 185 -15.09 -15.40 14.69
C ASN A 185 -13.98 -15.45 15.76
N HIS A 186 -12.89 -14.71 15.52
CA HIS A 186 -11.71 -14.66 16.39
C HIS A 186 -10.93 -13.38 16.15
N GLU A 187 -10.46 -12.73 17.18
CA GLU A 187 -9.60 -11.53 17.09
C GLU A 187 -8.13 -11.91 17.25
N VAL A 188 -7.26 -11.26 16.50
CA VAL A 188 -5.78 -11.45 16.59
C VAL A 188 -5.28 -11.18 18.01
N ALA A 189 -5.80 -10.12 18.63
CA ALA A 189 -5.56 -9.77 20.03
C ALA A 189 -6.81 -9.12 20.62
N LYS A 190 -7.02 -9.32 21.92
CA LYS A 190 -8.07 -8.60 22.64
C LYS A 190 -7.63 -7.15 22.87
N ALA A 191 -8.60 -6.23 22.79
CA ALA A 191 -8.38 -4.81 23.07
C ALA A 191 -8.02 -4.59 24.56
#